data_cb543f3736cf2b3f0c97b9d6c5159f71
#
_entry.id   cb543f3736cf2b3f0c97b9d6c5159f71
#
_cell.length_a   1.000
_cell.length_b   1.000
_cell.length_c   1.000
_cell.angle_alpha   90.00
_cell.angle_beta   90.00
_cell.angle_gamma   90.00
#
_symmetry.space_group_name_H-M   'P 1'
#
loop_
_entity.id
_entity.type
_entity.pdbx_description
1 polymer ?
#
loop_
_entity_poly.entity_id
_entity_poly.type
_entity_poly.pdbx_seq_one_letter_code
_entity_poly.pdbx_strand_id
1 'polypeptide(L)'
;MEQTDEELVDRVDHAEQDGFSLLFERYRATVHTHVVGIVRGTATADDLTQEVFLRLWHRAAQWKREAPLESWLRRIGTNLALNHLRTIRRRREQPMQPAREGHEEEGQKVEVPELMIDVSTAAPDEALSRSEHRRMLQSIVGGLPHDKQVVMRMVYEAHMETRQVADELGIPVGTVKSRQFQARQQIARSWKEMDIDWEDFE
;
A
#
# COMPACT_ATOMS: atom_id res chain seq x y z
N MET A 1 0.06 29.77 -0.80
CA MET A 1 -1.01 28.77 -1.05
C MET A 1 -0.33 27.47 -1.42
N GLU A 2 -0.69 26.39 -0.77
CA GLU A 2 -0.17 25.06 -1.10
C GLU A 2 -0.84 24.59 -2.39
N GLN A 3 -0.06 24.20 -3.39
CA GLN A 3 -0.58 23.74 -4.67
C GLN A 3 -1.20 22.36 -4.52
N THR A 4 -2.36 22.14 -5.14
CA THR A 4 -3.05 20.85 -5.12
C THR A 4 -2.34 19.81 -5.99
N ASP A 5 -2.64 18.53 -5.76
CA ASP A 5 -2.07 17.45 -6.59
C ASP A 5 -2.49 17.56 -8.05
N GLU A 6 -3.75 18.00 -8.28
CA GLU A 6 -4.29 18.21 -9.64
C GLU A 6 -3.49 19.28 -10.39
N GLU A 7 -3.22 20.42 -9.75
CA GLU A 7 -2.43 21.50 -10.35
C GLU A 7 -1.00 21.04 -10.65
N LEU A 8 -0.39 20.30 -9.74
CA LEU A 8 0.97 19.80 -9.91
C LEU A 8 1.06 18.73 -11.01
N VAL A 9 0.07 17.84 -11.10
CA VAL A 9 0.02 16.81 -12.16
C VAL A 9 -0.21 17.45 -13.52
N ASP A 10 -1.07 18.48 -13.62
CA ASP A 10 -1.25 19.23 -14.86
C ASP A 10 0.06 19.88 -15.33
N ARG A 11 0.85 20.43 -14.40
CA ARG A 11 2.17 20.98 -14.71
C ARG A 11 3.15 19.91 -15.20
N VAL A 12 3.12 18.71 -14.58
CA VAL A 12 3.93 17.57 -15.02
C VAL A 12 3.55 17.12 -16.43
N ASP A 13 2.25 17.10 -16.76
CA ASP A 13 1.76 16.76 -18.10
C ASP A 13 2.21 17.75 -19.16
N HIS A 14 2.43 19.03 -18.78
CA HIS A 14 3.05 20.04 -19.61
C HIS A 14 4.60 20.06 -19.55
N ALA A 15 5.22 19.00 -19.01
CA ALA A 15 6.66 18.82 -18.87
C ALA A 15 7.37 19.91 -18.03
N GLU A 16 6.67 20.49 -17.04
CA GLU A 16 7.24 21.43 -16.09
C GLU A 16 7.97 20.70 -14.96
N GLN A 17 9.30 20.91 -14.87
CA GLN A 17 10.14 20.24 -13.86
C GLN A 17 9.79 20.63 -12.42
N ASP A 18 9.35 21.85 -12.17
CA ASP A 18 8.99 22.32 -10.81
C ASP A 18 7.80 21.54 -10.25
N GLY A 19 6.75 21.28 -11.07
CA GLY A 19 5.60 20.45 -10.66
C GLY A 19 6.02 19.04 -10.26
N PHE A 20 6.93 18.45 -11.05
CA PHE A 20 7.49 17.14 -10.75
C PHE A 20 8.30 17.13 -9.45
N SER A 21 9.16 18.11 -9.24
CA SER A 21 10.01 18.21 -8.05
C SER A 21 9.16 18.29 -6.78
N LEU A 22 8.09 19.08 -6.78
CA LEU A 22 7.18 19.21 -5.66
C LEU A 22 6.43 17.89 -5.38
N LEU A 23 5.94 17.19 -6.39
CA LEU A 23 5.32 15.88 -6.22
C LEU A 23 6.32 14.83 -5.72
N PHE A 24 7.54 14.86 -6.22
CA PHE A 24 8.60 13.96 -5.77
C PHE A 24 8.91 14.17 -4.28
N GLU A 25 9.11 15.41 -3.84
CA GLU A 25 9.35 15.72 -2.42
C GLU A 25 8.19 15.29 -1.54
N ARG A 26 6.94 15.55 -1.98
CA ARG A 26 5.72 15.22 -1.24
C ARG A 26 5.53 13.71 -1.05
N TYR A 27 5.76 12.90 -2.07
CA TYR A 27 5.36 11.49 -2.10
C TYR A 27 6.50 10.47 -2.06
N ARG A 28 7.77 10.88 -2.25
CA ARG A 28 8.90 9.95 -2.31
C ARG A 28 8.99 9.04 -1.07
N ALA A 29 8.93 9.62 0.12
CA ALA A 29 9.05 8.85 1.36
C ALA A 29 7.92 7.83 1.53
N THR A 30 6.69 8.24 1.21
CA THR A 30 5.49 7.39 1.30
C THR A 30 5.54 6.23 0.31
N VAL A 31 5.88 6.51 -0.95
CA VAL A 31 6.03 5.48 -2.00
C VAL A 31 7.17 4.52 -1.67
N HIS A 32 8.32 5.03 -1.24
CA HIS A 32 9.47 4.21 -0.85
C HIS A 32 9.12 3.26 0.31
N THR A 33 8.50 3.77 1.38
CA THR A 33 8.08 2.94 2.53
C THR A 33 7.12 1.84 2.11
N HIS A 34 6.18 2.15 1.21
CA HIS A 34 5.25 1.19 0.66
C HIS A 34 6.00 0.08 -0.12
N VAL A 35 6.90 0.44 -1.02
CA VAL A 35 7.68 -0.50 -1.85
C VAL A 35 8.61 -1.36 -0.99
N VAL A 36 9.32 -0.78 0.01
CA VAL A 36 10.15 -1.53 0.97
C VAL A 36 9.35 -2.64 1.65
N GLY A 37 8.11 -2.35 2.06
CA GLY A 37 7.22 -3.34 2.68
C GLY A 37 6.90 -4.53 1.79
N ILE A 38 7.04 -4.40 0.46
CA ILE A 38 6.79 -5.48 -0.50
C ILE A 38 8.08 -6.23 -0.84
N VAL A 39 9.17 -5.52 -1.19
CA VAL A 39 10.40 -6.16 -1.70
C VAL A 39 11.41 -6.53 -0.61
N ARG A 40 11.29 -5.97 0.60
CA ARG A 40 12.18 -6.19 1.75
C ARG A 40 13.66 -5.86 1.52
N GLY A 41 13.95 -4.99 0.55
CA GLY A 41 15.31 -4.54 0.25
C GLY A 41 15.33 -3.04 -0.06
N THR A 42 16.11 -2.25 0.68
CA THR A 42 16.15 -0.79 0.53
C THR A 42 16.68 -0.36 -0.83
N ALA A 43 17.81 -0.94 -1.29
CA ALA A 43 18.38 -0.61 -2.60
C ALA A 43 17.40 -0.89 -3.75
N THR A 44 16.75 -2.07 -3.74
CA THR A 44 15.71 -2.39 -4.72
C THR A 44 14.52 -1.43 -4.62
N ALA A 45 14.13 -1.06 -3.41
CA ALA A 45 13.03 -0.12 -3.22
C ALA A 45 13.38 1.29 -3.71
N ASP A 46 14.63 1.72 -3.57
CA ASP A 46 15.11 2.99 -4.13
C ASP A 46 14.96 3.00 -5.65
N ASP A 47 15.44 1.95 -6.34
CA ASP A 47 15.33 1.82 -7.80
C ASP A 47 13.87 1.82 -8.27
N LEU A 48 13.03 1.02 -7.60
CA LEU A 48 11.61 0.93 -7.94
C LEU A 48 10.84 2.22 -7.65
N THR A 49 11.24 2.95 -6.59
CA THR A 49 10.66 4.26 -6.29
C THR A 49 10.99 5.27 -7.39
N GLN A 50 12.23 5.31 -7.86
CA GLN A 50 12.60 6.15 -9.01
C GLN A 50 11.77 5.80 -10.24
N GLU A 51 11.58 4.50 -10.53
CA GLU A 51 10.76 4.05 -11.67
C GLU A 51 9.28 4.47 -11.53
N VAL A 52 8.72 4.51 -10.30
CA VAL A 52 7.37 5.06 -10.07
C VAL A 52 7.28 6.51 -10.53
N PHE A 53 8.27 7.34 -10.16
CA PHE A 53 8.26 8.76 -10.51
C PHE A 53 8.59 9.00 -12.00
N LEU A 54 9.41 8.17 -12.62
CA LEU A 54 9.59 8.19 -14.08
C LEU A 54 8.26 7.89 -14.80
N ARG A 55 7.45 6.96 -14.27
CA ARG A 55 6.12 6.69 -14.80
C ARG A 55 5.14 7.82 -14.56
N LEU A 56 5.20 8.50 -13.40
CA LEU A 56 4.45 9.72 -13.19
C LEU A 56 4.79 10.76 -14.27
N TRP A 57 6.10 11.00 -14.53
CA TRP A 57 6.55 11.95 -15.54
C TRP A 57 6.02 11.65 -16.95
N HIS A 58 6.03 10.36 -17.34
CA HIS A 58 5.61 9.96 -18.69
C HIS A 58 4.12 9.70 -18.84
N ARG A 59 3.37 9.57 -17.75
CA ARG A 59 1.97 9.12 -17.77
C ARG A 59 1.07 9.91 -16.83
N ALA A 60 1.40 11.15 -16.54
CA ALA A 60 0.62 12.01 -15.66
C ALA A 60 -0.85 12.09 -16.09
N ALA A 61 -1.12 12.22 -17.39
CA ALA A 61 -2.46 12.24 -17.98
C ALA A 61 -3.28 10.95 -17.75
N GLN A 62 -2.67 9.84 -17.35
CA GLN A 62 -3.39 8.59 -17.07
C GLN A 62 -4.03 8.58 -15.66
N TRP A 63 -3.68 9.53 -14.80
CA TRP A 63 -4.35 9.68 -13.52
C TRP A 63 -5.71 10.35 -13.70
N LYS A 64 -6.77 9.55 -13.50
CA LYS A 64 -8.16 9.97 -13.77
C LYS A 64 -8.79 10.82 -12.66
N ARG A 65 -8.06 11.13 -11.57
CA ARG A 65 -8.56 11.92 -10.41
C ARG A 65 -9.76 11.26 -9.68
N GLU A 66 -10.05 9.99 -9.97
CA GLU A 66 -11.09 9.20 -9.29
C GLU A 66 -10.65 8.72 -7.90
N ALA A 67 -9.34 8.76 -7.63
CA ALA A 67 -8.71 8.41 -6.36
C ALA A 67 -7.54 9.35 -6.07
N PRO A 68 -7.13 9.50 -4.79
CA PRO A 68 -5.96 10.29 -4.42
C PRO A 68 -4.72 9.91 -5.24
N LEU A 69 -3.89 10.89 -5.60
CA LEU A 69 -2.65 10.68 -6.35
C LEU A 69 -1.72 9.68 -5.63
N GLU A 70 -1.67 9.77 -4.31
CA GLU A 70 -0.88 8.85 -3.47
C GLU A 70 -1.25 7.38 -3.73
N SER A 71 -2.54 7.06 -3.81
CA SER A 71 -3.03 5.71 -4.08
C SER A 71 -2.65 5.23 -5.47
N TRP A 72 -2.70 6.10 -6.46
CA TRP A 72 -2.28 5.80 -7.82
C TRP A 72 -0.76 5.51 -7.91
N LEU A 73 0.07 6.33 -7.23
CA LEU A 73 1.51 6.12 -7.14
C LEU A 73 1.86 4.80 -6.41
N ARG A 74 1.18 4.51 -5.30
CA ARG A 74 1.35 3.24 -4.57
C ARG A 74 0.95 2.04 -5.44
N ARG A 75 -0.11 2.14 -6.24
CA ARG A 75 -0.51 1.09 -7.18
C ARG A 75 0.57 0.83 -8.24
N ILE A 76 1.18 1.88 -8.79
CA ILE A 76 2.34 1.75 -9.70
C ILE A 76 3.49 1.03 -8.98
N GLY A 77 3.84 1.47 -7.76
CA GLY A 77 4.89 0.88 -6.95
C GLY A 77 4.65 -0.60 -6.63
N THR A 78 3.41 -0.96 -6.28
CA THR A 78 2.99 -2.35 -6.07
C THR A 78 3.24 -3.21 -7.31
N ASN A 79 2.77 -2.76 -8.47
CA ASN A 79 2.91 -3.52 -9.72
C ASN A 79 4.38 -3.72 -10.09
N LEU A 80 5.21 -2.70 -9.92
CA LEU A 80 6.66 -2.79 -10.13
C LEU A 80 7.32 -3.78 -9.16
N ALA A 81 7.01 -3.67 -7.88
CA ALA A 81 7.55 -4.53 -6.83
C ALA A 81 7.18 -6.01 -7.06
N LEU A 82 5.93 -6.29 -7.40
CA LEU A 82 5.48 -7.65 -7.69
C LEU A 82 6.13 -8.22 -8.95
N ASN A 83 6.27 -7.42 -10.01
CA ASN A 83 6.97 -7.85 -11.21
C ASN A 83 8.45 -8.16 -10.93
N HIS A 84 9.11 -7.37 -10.09
CA HIS A 84 10.46 -7.63 -9.62
C HIS A 84 10.54 -8.97 -8.86
N LEU A 85 9.64 -9.21 -7.89
CA LEU A 85 9.59 -10.46 -7.14
C LEU A 85 9.31 -11.67 -8.03
N ARG A 86 8.40 -11.56 -9.01
CA ARG A 86 8.13 -12.62 -10.02
C ARG A 86 9.38 -12.92 -10.85
N THR A 87 10.13 -11.90 -11.25
CA THR A 87 11.37 -12.08 -12.01
C THR A 87 12.43 -12.81 -11.21
N ILE A 88 12.63 -12.43 -9.92
CA ILE A 88 13.54 -13.13 -9.01
C ILE A 88 13.09 -14.59 -8.82
N ARG A 89 11.80 -14.81 -8.59
CA ARG A 89 11.24 -16.13 -8.41
C ARG A 89 11.48 -17.00 -9.63
N ARG A 90 11.18 -16.53 -10.85
CA ARG A 90 11.46 -17.25 -12.11
C ARG A 90 12.93 -17.58 -12.29
N ARG A 91 13.85 -16.72 -11.84
CA ARG A 91 15.30 -16.97 -11.89
C ARG A 91 15.75 -18.02 -10.86
N ARG A 92 15.00 -18.20 -9.78
CA ARG A 92 15.28 -19.20 -8.73
C ARG A 92 14.61 -20.54 -8.96
N GLU A 93 13.50 -20.57 -9.69
CA GLU A 93 12.72 -21.78 -9.98
C GLU A 93 13.22 -22.45 -11.26
N GLN A 94 14.07 -23.47 -11.08
CA GLN A 94 13.85 -24.75 -11.72
C GLN A 94 12.76 -25.49 -10.92
N PRO A 95 12.01 -26.45 -11.51
CA PRO A 95 10.60 -26.67 -11.20
C PRO A 95 10.36 -27.38 -9.86
N MET A 96 9.40 -26.92 -9.07
CA MET A 96 8.75 -27.74 -8.04
C MET A 96 7.33 -27.30 -7.66
N GLN A 97 6.42 -28.20 -7.91
CA GLN A 97 5.17 -28.63 -7.26
C GLN A 97 4.09 -27.63 -6.77
N PRO A 98 2.79 -27.99 -6.94
CA PRO A 98 1.64 -27.14 -6.61
C PRO A 98 1.33 -27.13 -5.11
N ALA A 99 0.93 -25.97 -4.61
CA ALA A 99 0.52 -25.75 -3.24
C ALA A 99 -0.89 -26.33 -2.99
N ARG A 100 -1.04 -26.98 -1.84
CA ARG A 100 -2.26 -27.61 -1.34
C ARG A 100 -3.35 -26.57 -1.04
N GLU A 101 -4.57 -26.93 -1.39
CA GLU A 101 -5.81 -26.24 -1.05
C GLU A 101 -6.01 -26.19 0.47
N GLY A 102 -6.24 -24.99 0.99
CA GLY A 102 -6.61 -24.75 2.38
C GLY A 102 -8.08 -24.40 2.49
N HIS A 103 -8.76 -25.02 3.44
CA HIS A 103 -10.18 -24.95 3.74
C HIS A 103 -10.73 -23.53 3.86
N GLU A 104 -11.93 -23.32 3.31
CA GLU A 104 -12.78 -22.17 3.53
C GLU A 104 -13.36 -22.23 4.95
N GLU A 105 -12.89 -21.40 5.85
CA GLU A 105 -13.62 -21.08 7.08
C GLU A 105 -14.43 -19.80 6.83
N GLU A 106 -15.75 -19.93 6.90
CA GLU A 106 -16.68 -18.80 7.00
C GLU A 106 -16.41 -18.07 8.33
N GLY A 107 -15.61 -17.00 8.25
CA GLY A 107 -15.19 -16.25 9.43
C GLY A 107 -16.13 -15.10 9.76
N GLN A 108 -16.43 -14.95 11.04
CA GLN A 108 -17.09 -13.79 11.64
C GLN A 108 -16.46 -12.48 11.15
N LYS A 109 -17.31 -11.49 10.86
CA LYS A 109 -16.86 -10.12 10.57
C LYS A 109 -16.07 -9.60 11.77
N VAL A 110 -14.77 -9.48 11.62
CA VAL A 110 -13.95 -8.71 12.55
C VAL A 110 -14.00 -7.27 12.05
N GLU A 111 -14.61 -6.40 12.84
CA GLU A 111 -14.62 -4.97 12.57
C GLU A 111 -13.18 -4.47 12.75
N VAL A 112 -12.66 -3.84 11.72
CA VAL A 112 -11.41 -3.08 11.75
C VAL A 112 -11.83 -1.62 11.63
N PRO A 113 -11.30 -0.72 12.43
CA PRO A 113 -11.70 0.68 12.41
C PRO A 113 -11.61 1.30 11.04
N GLU A 114 -12.55 2.17 10.74
CA GLU A 114 -12.61 2.96 9.51
C GLU A 114 -11.34 3.80 9.30
N LEU A 115 -10.67 4.16 10.39
CA LEU A 115 -9.37 4.84 10.41
C LEU A 115 -8.26 4.12 9.61
N MET A 116 -8.37 2.81 9.39
CA MET A 116 -7.45 2.08 8.51
C MET A 116 -7.74 2.32 7.02
N ILE A 117 -8.89 2.89 6.71
CA ILE A 117 -9.41 3.06 5.35
C ILE A 117 -9.13 4.47 4.83
N ASP A 118 -9.09 5.48 5.72
CA ASP A 118 -9.00 6.89 5.31
C ASP A 118 -7.89 7.63 6.06
N VAL A 119 -6.72 7.76 5.45
CA VAL A 119 -5.56 8.46 6.01
C VAL A 119 -5.28 9.77 5.26
N SER A 120 -6.24 10.28 4.48
CA SER A 120 -5.96 11.32 3.48
C SER A 120 -6.38 12.74 3.81
N THR A 121 -7.20 13.02 4.85
CA THR A 121 -7.71 14.39 5.07
C THR A 121 -7.80 14.77 6.54
N ALA A 122 -6.93 15.66 7.01
CA ALA A 122 -7.09 16.27 8.33
C ALA A 122 -6.37 17.59 8.55
N ALA A 123 -6.97 18.42 9.42
CA ALA A 123 -6.53 19.73 9.88
C ALA A 123 -5.22 19.70 10.73
N PRO A 124 -4.46 20.82 10.83
CA PRO A 124 -3.10 20.84 11.36
C PRO A 124 -2.93 20.41 12.83
N ASP A 125 -3.88 20.65 13.72
CA ASP A 125 -3.77 20.32 15.14
C ASP A 125 -3.99 18.83 15.46
N GLU A 126 -4.74 18.13 14.61
CA GLU A 126 -4.92 16.67 14.69
C GLU A 126 -3.76 15.90 14.03
N ALA A 127 -2.88 16.59 13.32
CA ALA A 127 -1.79 15.98 12.53
C ALA A 127 -0.74 15.30 13.41
N LEU A 128 -0.49 15.77 14.64
CA LEU A 128 0.50 15.15 15.54
C LEU A 128 -0.02 13.81 16.08
N SER A 129 -1.24 13.78 16.61
CA SER A 129 -1.87 12.56 17.12
C SER A 129 -2.03 11.53 15.98
N ARG A 130 -2.48 11.96 14.80
CA ARG A 130 -2.61 11.09 13.63
C ARG A 130 -1.28 10.57 13.11
N SER A 131 -0.19 11.34 13.23
CA SER A 131 1.15 10.87 12.84
C SER A 131 1.67 9.74 13.72
N GLU A 132 1.37 9.79 15.01
CA GLU A 132 1.72 8.74 15.98
C GLU A 132 0.88 7.48 15.74
N HIS A 133 -0.43 7.63 15.57
CA HIS A 133 -1.33 6.53 15.23
C HIS A 133 -0.95 5.85 13.90
N ARG A 134 -0.59 6.65 12.88
CA ARG A 134 -0.09 6.13 11.60
C ARG A 134 1.19 5.31 11.78
N ARG A 135 2.15 5.80 12.58
CA ARG A 135 3.39 5.05 12.88
C ARG A 135 3.09 3.76 13.61
N MET A 136 2.15 3.79 14.55
CA MET A 136 1.73 2.63 15.32
C MET A 136 1.08 1.58 14.42
N LEU A 137 0.12 1.97 13.56
CA LEU A 137 -0.49 1.09 12.57
C LEU A 137 0.55 0.50 11.61
N GLN A 138 1.50 1.31 11.14
CA GLN A 138 2.60 0.85 10.30
C GLN A 138 3.47 -0.19 11.03
N SER A 139 3.71 0.00 12.33
CA SER A 139 4.45 -0.96 13.17
C SER A 139 3.68 -2.28 13.30
N ILE A 140 2.38 -2.22 13.59
CA ILE A 140 1.52 -3.42 13.71
C ILE A 140 1.45 -4.18 12.38
N VAL A 141 1.20 -3.46 11.27
CA VAL A 141 1.18 -4.06 9.93
C VAL A 141 2.57 -4.63 9.59
N GLY A 142 3.64 -3.94 10.00
CA GLY A 142 5.02 -4.40 9.85
C GLY A 142 5.31 -5.73 10.58
N GLY A 143 4.63 -6.00 11.68
CA GLY A 143 4.71 -7.26 12.45
C GLY A 143 3.96 -8.44 11.84
N LEU A 144 3.11 -8.23 10.83
CA LEU A 144 2.39 -9.31 10.16
C LEU A 144 3.34 -10.21 9.33
N PRO A 145 3.02 -11.49 9.11
CA PRO A 145 3.66 -12.30 8.10
C PRO A 145 3.61 -11.62 6.72
N HIS A 146 4.70 -11.76 5.96
CA HIS A 146 4.90 -11.00 4.71
C HIS A 146 3.76 -11.14 3.70
N ASP A 147 3.24 -12.34 3.53
CA ASP A 147 2.13 -12.62 2.63
C ASP A 147 0.84 -11.89 3.01
N LYS A 148 0.61 -11.68 4.30
CA LYS A 148 -0.49 -10.89 4.83
C LYS A 148 -0.22 -9.38 4.69
N GLN A 149 1.02 -8.93 4.96
CA GLN A 149 1.42 -7.54 4.75
C GLN A 149 1.17 -7.09 3.31
N VAL A 150 1.62 -7.89 2.33
CA VAL A 150 1.45 -7.59 0.91
C VAL A 150 -0.03 -7.43 0.56
N VAL A 151 -0.88 -8.37 0.99
CA VAL A 151 -2.33 -8.29 0.75
C VAL A 151 -2.93 -7.05 1.38
N MET A 152 -2.58 -6.73 2.64
CA MET A 152 -3.10 -5.53 3.33
C MET A 152 -2.69 -4.25 2.62
N ARG A 153 -1.42 -4.12 2.21
CA ARG A 153 -0.94 -2.96 1.47
C ARG A 153 -1.62 -2.78 0.12
N MET A 154 -1.84 -3.87 -0.63
CA MET A 154 -2.52 -3.82 -1.93
C MET A 154 -3.98 -3.35 -1.79
N VAL A 155 -4.68 -3.86 -0.79
CA VAL A 155 -6.11 -3.53 -0.60
C VAL A 155 -6.28 -2.15 0.03
N TYR A 156 -5.56 -1.84 1.12
CA TYR A 156 -5.83 -0.63 1.91
C TYR A 156 -4.95 0.56 1.53
N GLU A 157 -3.70 0.36 1.12
CA GLU A 157 -2.83 1.47 0.72
C GLU A 157 -2.90 1.76 -0.78
N ALA A 158 -3.04 0.73 -1.62
CA ALA A 158 -3.14 0.87 -3.08
C ALA A 158 -4.59 0.83 -3.60
N HIS A 159 -5.59 0.70 -2.72
CA HIS A 159 -7.02 0.63 -3.03
C HIS A 159 -7.37 -0.35 -4.17
N MET A 160 -6.73 -1.52 -4.15
CA MET A 160 -7.00 -2.56 -5.14
C MET A 160 -8.16 -3.45 -4.70
N GLU A 161 -9.02 -3.81 -5.64
CA GLU A 161 -10.07 -4.79 -5.39
C GLU A 161 -9.48 -6.18 -5.10
N THR A 162 -10.16 -6.97 -4.24
CA THR A 162 -9.72 -8.33 -3.87
C THR A 162 -9.43 -9.22 -5.10
N ARG A 163 -10.21 -9.06 -6.18
CA ARG A 163 -10.01 -9.81 -7.43
C ARG A 163 -8.73 -9.38 -8.14
N GLN A 164 -8.48 -8.08 -8.20
CA GLN A 164 -7.23 -7.54 -8.78
C GLN A 164 -6.01 -8.00 -7.98
N VAL A 165 -6.12 -8.03 -6.64
CA VAL A 165 -5.05 -8.54 -5.75
C VAL A 165 -4.80 -10.02 -6.04
N ALA A 166 -5.84 -10.82 -6.22
CA ALA A 166 -5.74 -12.25 -6.55
C ALA A 166 -5.00 -12.47 -7.88
N ASP A 167 -5.41 -11.74 -8.93
CA ASP A 167 -4.81 -11.80 -10.26
C ASP A 167 -3.33 -11.36 -10.22
N GLU A 168 -3.03 -10.26 -9.51
CA GLU A 168 -1.66 -9.73 -9.38
C GLU A 168 -0.73 -10.65 -8.59
N LEU A 169 -1.24 -11.30 -7.54
CA LEU A 169 -0.46 -12.25 -6.74
C LEU A 169 -0.41 -13.65 -7.35
N GLY A 170 -1.28 -13.95 -8.32
CA GLY A 170 -1.43 -15.29 -8.90
C GLY A 170 -1.93 -16.32 -7.89
N ILE A 171 -2.86 -15.91 -6.99
CA ILE A 171 -3.45 -16.75 -5.96
C ILE A 171 -4.99 -16.73 -6.06
N PRO A 172 -5.70 -17.75 -5.56
CA PRO A 172 -7.16 -17.73 -5.53
C PRO A 172 -7.72 -16.56 -4.74
N VAL A 173 -8.88 -16.02 -5.15
CA VAL A 173 -9.60 -14.94 -4.44
C VAL A 173 -9.91 -15.34 -2.99
N GLY A 174 -10.26 -16.62 -2.74
CA GLY A 174 -10.46 -17.16 -1.39
C GLY A 174 -9.21 -17.03 -0.52
N THR A 175 -8.01 -17.26 -1.09
CA THR A 175 -6.74 -17.09 -0.37
C THR A 175 -6.50 -15.62 0.01
N VAL A 176 -6.85 -14.66 -0.88
CA VAL A 176 -6.76 -13.22 -0.55
C VAL A 176 -7.69 -12.89 0.62
N LYS A 177 -8.96 -13.33 0.56
CA LYS A 177 -9.94 -13.11 1.64
C LYS A 177 -9.48 -13.72 2.96
N SER A 178 -8.97 -14.95 2.94
CA SER A 178 -8.44 -15.64 4.14
C SER A 178 -7.25 -14.87 4.74
N ARG A 179 -6.30 -14.41 3.91
CA ARG A 179 -5.17 -13.60 4.37
C ARG A 179 -5.61 -12.26 4.95
N GLN A 180 -6.57 -11.58 4.33
CA GLN A 180 -7.16 -10.35 4.87
C GLN A 180 -7.80 -10.60 6.23
N PHE A 181 -8.61 -11.64 6.35
CA PHE A 181 -9.28 -11.99 7.59
C PHE A 181 -8.27 -12.27 8.72
N GLN A 182 -7.27 -13.14 8.46
CA GLN A 182 -6.23 -13.45 9.44
C GLN A 182 -5.38 -12.23 9.81
N ALA A 183 -5.08 -11.35 8.85
CA ALA A 183 -4.36 -10.11 9.11
C ALA A 183 -5.15 -9.20 10.05
N ARG A 184 -6.46 -9.00 9.77
CA ARG A 184 -7.36 -8.20 10.63
C ARG A 184 -7.44 -8.76 12.04
N GLN A 185 -7.58 -10.07 12.20
CA GLN A 185 -7.57 -10.69 13.53
C GLN A 185 -6.28 -10.45 14.28
N GLN A 186 -5.13 -10.56 13.60
CA GLN A 186 -3.84 -10.33 14.23
C GLN A 186 -3.65 -8.86 14.61
N ILE A 187 -4.06 -7.92 13.75
CA ILE A 187 -4.05 -6.49 14.04
C ILE A 187 -4.94 -6.18 15.25
N ALA A 188 -6.17 -6.69 15.28
CA ALA A 188 -7.09 -6.47 16.38
C ALA A 188 -6.56 -7.02 17.72
N ARG A 189 -5.85 -8.16 17.71
CA ARG A 189 -5.18 -8.68 18.92
C ARG A 189 -4.05 -7.76 19.39
N SER A 190 -3.16 -7.36 18.48
CA SER A 190 -2.04 -6.47 18.80
C SER A 190 -2.53 -5.11 19.31
N TRP A 191 -3.63 -4.61 18.76
CA TRP A 191 -4.28 -3.39 19.20
C TRP A 191 -4.79 -3.50 20.64
N LYS A 192 -5.51 -4.58 20.94
CA LYS A 192 -6.04 -4.85 22.27
C LYS A 192 -4.93 -5.07 23.32
N GLU A 193 -3.82 -5.68 22.92
CA GLU A 193 -2.64 -5.87 23.79
C GLU A 193 -1.93 -4.56 24.15
N MET A 194 -2.12 -3.50 23.37
CA MET A 194 -1.57 -2.17 23.62
C MET A 194 -2.47 -1.29 24.50
N ASP A 195 -3.62 -1.83 24.98
CA ASP A 195 -4.59 -1.15 25.85
C ASP A 195 -5.09 0.19 25.28
N ILE A 196 -5.26 0.22 23.95
CA ILE A 196 -5.73 1.39 23.23
C ILE A 196 -7.23 1.26 23.05
N ASP A 197 -7.98 2.20 23.62
CA ASP A 197 -9.43 2.23 23.50
C ASP A 197 -9.84 2.90 22.17
N TRP A 198 -10.89 2.41 21.52
CA TRP A 198 -11.42 2.99 20.28
C TRP A 198 -12.00 4.39 20.49
N GLU A 199 -12.44 4.66 21.73
CA GLU A 199 -13.00 5.95 22.13
C GLU A 199 -11.97 7.10 22.11
N ASP A 200 -10.67 6.79 22.10
CA ASP A 200 -9.59 7.77 21.98
C ASP A 200 -9.45 8.33 20.55
N PHE A 201 -10.28 7.87 19.60
CA PHE A 201 -10.19 8.21 18.17
C PHE A 201 -11.42 8.93 17.60
N GLU A 202 -12.44 9.21 18.41
CA GLU A 202 -13.58 10.07 18.07
C GLU A 202 -13.25 11.53 18.42
#